data_019f027d217353f46f44658efa6b78f3
#
_entry.id   019f027d217353f46f44658efa6b78f3
#
_cell.length_a   1.000
_cell.length_b   1.000
_cell.length_c   1.000
_cell.angle_alpha   90.00
_cell.angle_beta   90.00
_cell.angle_gamma   90.00
#
_symmetry.space_group_name_H-M   'P 1'
#
loop_
_entity.id
_entity.type
_entity.pdbx_description
1 polymer ?
#
loop_
_entity_poly.entity_id
_entity_poly.type
_entity_poly.pdbx_seq_one_letter_code
_entity_poly.pdbx_strand_id
1 'polypeptide(L)'
;EIEKSVKSLVKTLCEIQCPFDLGDDVIIQRHGRVVGDRFIIGKMAYRTVIVPSMTVMRSSSYELLRQFAQGGGRIIVTGITPSYLDGQESQELREFFKSNLVVRIAPGRQSLKKALNDMGNTLIHIEDISGKEPHNIYCHVRKCNGTKVIFLCNISREESYNVRLRLDGQHYIEEWDPVSGEKSVLVPYEHDGGIYIDLVFEPVGSHLLVINADMKGLLSYERPGSGKSVDLINLSEWSGRRTEYNALTINRCSI
;
A
#
# COMPACT_ATOMS: atom_id res chain seq x y z
N GLU A 1 -11.15 -22.47 3.38
CA GLU A 1 -11.48 -21.35 4.29
C GLU A 1 -10.25 -20.48 4.56
N ILE A 2 -9.10 -21.06 4.94
CA ILE A 2 -7.84 -20.33 5.21
C ILE A 2 -7.40 -19.54 3.97
N GLU A 3 -7.34 -20.15 2.80
CA GLU A 3 -6.95 -19.48 1.56
C GLU A 3 -7.83 -18.26 1.25
N LYS A 4 -9.15 -18.39 1.41
CA LYS A 4 -10.10 -17.27 1.22
C LYS A 4 -9.82 -16.14 2.22
N SER A 5 -9.52 -16.48 3.47
CA SER A 5 -9.18 -15.51 4.52
C SER A 5 -7.90 -14.74 4.20
N VAL A 6 -6.85 -15.43 3.75
CA VAL A 6 -5.58 -14.80 3.35
C VAL A 6 -5.78 -13.88 2.14
N LYS A 7 -6.47 -14.35 1.09
CA LYS A 7 -6.81 -13.51 -0.07
C LYS A 7 -7.61 -12.26 0.31
N SER A 8 -8.59 -12.42 1.21
CA SER A 8 -9.38 -11.30 1.73
C SER A 8 -8.52 -10.31 2.51
N LEU A 9 -7.59 -10.78 3.35
CA LEU A 9 -6.67 -9.93 4.09
C LEU A 9 -5.77 -9.12 3.15
N VAL A 10 -5.17 -9.76 2.16
CA VAL A 10 -4.32 -9.09 1.15
C VAL A 10 -5.13 -8.03 0.40
N LYS A 11 -6.33 -8.36 -0.07
CA LYS A 11 -7.22 -7.40 -0.71
C LYS A 11 -7.54 -6.22 0.21
N THR A 12 -7.87 -6.49 1.47
CA THR A 12 -8.18 -5.45 2.45
C THR A 12 -6.98 -4.52 2.68
N LEU A 13 -5.76 -5.05 2.78
CA LEU A 13 -4.55 -4.24 2.92
C LEU A 13 -4.34 -3.31 1.71
N CYS A 14 -4.60 -3.79 0.50
CA CYS A 14 -4.55 -2.96 -0.71
C CYS A 14 -5.64 -1.87 -0.68
N GLU A 15 -6.87 -2.21 -0.29
CA GLU A 15 -8.02 -1.30 -0.23
C GLU A 15 -7.88 -0.18 0.82
N ILE A 16 -7.09 -0.39 1.86
CA ILE A 16 -6.78 0.63 2.89
C ILE A 16 -5.44 1.33 2.63
N GLN A 17 -4.87 1.16 1.47
CA GLN A 17 -3.59 1.74 1.04
C GLN A 17 -2.45 1.50 2.06
N CYS A 18 -2.43 0.32 2.66
CA CYS A 18 -1.38 -0.10 3.58
C CYS A 18 -0.25 -0.81 2.81
N PRO A 19 0.95 -0.25 2.72
CA PRO A 19 2.08 -0.95 2.15
C PRO A 19 2.46 -2.16 3.00
N PHE A 20 2.65 -3.31 2.37
CA PHE A 20 3.04 -4.54 3.04
C PHE A 20 3.93 -5.40 2.14
N ASP A 21 4.62 -6.35 2.75
CA ASP A 21 5.31 -7.43 2.06
C ASP A 21 4.79 -8.78 2.59
N LEU A 22 4.74 -9.79 1.72
CA LEU A 22 4.34 -11.13 2.12
C LEU A 22 5.56 -11.88 2.67
N GLY A 23 5.41 -12.44 3.87
CA GLY A 23 6.42 -13.27 4.50
C GLY A 23 6.34 -14.73 4.02
N ASP A 24 7.45 -15.27 3.56
CA ASP A 24 7.62 -16.69 3.30
C ASP A 24 8.44 -17.33 4.41
N ASP A 25 7.98 -18.47 4.95
CA ASP A 25 8.62 -19.14 6.08
C ASP A 25 10.08 -19.54 5.82
N VAL A 26 10.42 -19.94 4.59
CA VAL A 26 11.80 -20.33 4.24
C VAL A 26 12.70 -19.10 4.16
N ILE A 27 12.18 -18.00 3.62
CA ILE A 27 12.89 -16.72 3.57
C ILE A 27 13.08 -16.16 4.98
N ILE A 28 12.02 -16.22 5.82
CA ILE A 28 12.08 -15.80 7.22
C ILE A 28 13.12 -16.63 7.98
N GLN A 29 13.12 -17.93 7.82
CA GLN A 29 14.09 -18.81 8.47
C GLN A 29 15.55 -18.50 8.09
N ARG A 30 15.80 -18.18 6.82
CA ARG A 30 17.16 -17.95 6.29
C ARG A 30 17.67 -16.54 6.52
N HIS A 31 16.81 -15.56 6.49
CA HIS A 31 17.15 -14.13 6.44
C HIS A 31 16.49 -13.29 7.53
N GLY A 32 15.62 -13.91 8.34
CA GLY A 32 14.91 -13.27 9.43
C GLY A 32 15.78 -13.09 10.66
N ARG A 33 15.65 -11.95 11.32
CA ARG A 33 16.19 -11.67 12.65
C ARG A 33 15.37 -10.60 13.35
N VAL A 34 15.52 -10.52 14.66
CA VAL A 34 14.86 -9.50 15.48
C VAL A 34 15.91 -8.61 16.14
N VAL A 35 15.67 -7.30 16.11
CA VAL A 35 16.48 -6.30 16.83
C VAL A 35 15.53 -5.32 17.50
N GLY A 36 15.38 -5.42 18.82
CA GLY A 36 14.40 -4.65 19.58
C GLY A 36 12.98 -4.81 19.02
N ASP A 37 12.34 -3.72 18.68
CA ASP A 37 10.99 -3.64 18.11
C ASP A 37 10.94 -3.85 16.58
N ARG A 38 12.00 -4.43 15.99
CA ARG A 38 12.12 -4.61 14.55
C ARG A 38 12.21 -6.07 14.16
N PHE A 39 11.29 -6.50 13.29
CA PHE A 39 11.37 -7.76 12.58
C PHE A 39 12.06 -7.50 11.24
N ILE A 40 13.26 -8.04 11.07
CA ILE A 40 14.13 -7.73 9.93
C ILE A 40 14.19 -8.94 9.02
N ILE A 41 13.93 -8.74 7.73
CA ILE A 41 14.11 -9.75 6.67
C ILE A 41 15.02 -9.14 5.61
N GLY A 42 16.22 -9.66 5.49
CA GLY A 42 17.23 -9.08 4.60
C GLY A 42 17.55 -7.62 4.95
N LYS A 43 17.16 -6.71 4.05
CA LYS A 43 17.33 -5.25 4.22
C LYS A 43 16.09 -4.54 4.79
N MET A 44 14.95 -5.23 4.82
CA MET A 44 13.68 -4.64 5.26
C MET A 44 13.48 -4.84 6.76
N ALA A 45 12.93 -3.81 7.42
CA ALA A 45 12.66 -3.80 8.85
C ALA A 45 11.20 -3.40 9.12
N TYR A 46 10.46 -4.27 9.77
CA TYR A 46 9.04 -4.12 10.05
C TYR A 46 8.81 -3.86 11.54
N ARG A 47 7.87 -2.98 11.84
CA ARG A 47 7.39 -2.70 13.22
C ARG A 47 6.11 -3.46 13.54
N THR A 48 5.42 -3.91 12.54
CA THR A 48 4.16 -4.63 12.68
C THR A 48 4.18 -5.88 11.82
N VAL A 49 3.80 -7.00 12.41
CA VAL A 49 3.59 -8.27 11.72
C VAL A 49 2.12 -8.63 11.81
N ILE A 50 1.51 -8.99 10.70
CA ILE A 50 0.14 -9.49 10.65
C ILE A 50 0.20 -10.99 10.40
N VAL A 51 -0.33 -11.76 11.33
CA VAL A 51 -0.47 -13.22 11.20
C VAL A 51 -1.86 -13.50 10.63
N PRO A 52 -1.94 -14.00 9.38
CA PRO A 52 -3.22 -14.35 8.77
C PRO A 52 -3.80 -15.63 9.40
N SER A 53 -5.02 -16.01 9.01
CA SER A 53 -5.59 -17.30 9.37
C SER A 53 -4.65 -18.45 8.99
N MET A 54 -4.24 -19.23 9.97
CA MET A 54 -3.44 -20.46 9.77
C MET A 54 -3.65 -21.43 10.91
N THR A 55 -3.36 -22.70 10.70
CA THR A 55 -3.45 -23.75 11.75
C THR A 55 -2.08 -24.19 12.23
N VAL A 56 -1.10 -24.19 11.33
CA VAL A 56 0.27 -24.65 11.58
C VAL A 56 1.22 -23.49 11.41
N MET A 57 2.20 -23.35 12.28
CA MET A 57 3.31 -22.42 12.19
C MET A 57 4.63 -23.16 12.32
N ARG A 58 5.67 -22.72 11.62
CA ARG A 58 7.01 -23.26 11.84
C ARG A 58 7.58 -22.75 13.14
N SER A 59 8.32 -23.61 13.85
CA SER A 59 8.98 -23.25 15.12
C SER A 59 9.98 -22.11 14.94
N SER A 60 10.69 -22.07 13.80
CA SER A 60 11.60 -20.96 13.47
C SER A 60 10.89 -19.61 13.34
N SER A 61 9.71 -19.57 12.70
CA SER A 61 8.90 -18.36 12.57
C SER A 61 8.30 -17.94 13.91
N TYR A 62 7.83 -18.91 14.70
CA TYR A 62 7.31 -18.65 16.04
C TYR A 62 8.36 -18.04 16.97
N GLU A 63 9.56 -18.57 17.00
CA GLU A 63 10.64 -18.07 17.86
C GLU A 63 10.98 -16.60 17.53
N LEU A 64 11.06 -16.26 16.25
CA LEU A 64 11.27 -14.87 15.84
C LEU A 64 10.10 -13.96 16.21
N LEU A 65 8.84 -14.43 16.08
CA LEU A 65 7.65 -13.65 16.50
C LEU A 65 7.65 -13.44 18.00
N ARG A 66 8.03 -14.45 18.80
CA ARG A 66 8.12 -14.35 20.25
C ARG A 66 9.15 -13.31 20.68
N GLN A 67 10.37 -13.38 20.11
CA GLN A 67 11.42 -12.39 20.35
C GLN A 67 10.97 -10.98 19.94
N PHE A 68 10.32 -10.86 18.80
CA PHE A 68 9.81 -9.58 18.28
C PHE A 68 8.76 -8.97 19.22
N ALA A 69 7.80 -9.76 19.70
CA ALA A 69 6.80 -9.30 20.66
C ALA A 69 7.43 -8.87 21.99
N GLN A 70 8.41 -9.64 22.50
CA GLN A 70 9.15 -9.32 23.73
C GLN A 70 10.00 -8.05 23.57
N GLY A 71 10.50 -7.77 22.37
CA GLY A 71 11.23 -6.56 22.03
C GLY A 71 10.36 -5.33 21.81
N GLY A 72 9.03 -5.43 22.00
CA GLY A 72 8.08 -4.34 21.79
C GLY A 72 7.54 -4.23 20.37
N GLY A 73 7.80 -5.22 19.53
CA GLY A 73 7.22 -5.33 18.20
C GLY A 73 5.72 -5.60 18.27
N ARG A 74 5.00 -5.22 17.24
CA ARG A 74 3.53 -5.28 17.20
C ARG A 74 3.04 -6.43 16.36
N ILE A 75 2.22 -7.30 16.95
CA ILE A 75 1.64 -8.45 16.25
C ILE A 75 0.12 -8.29 16.21
N ILE A 76 -0.43 -8.35 15.01
CA ILE A 76 -1.87 -8.44 14.77
C ILE A 76 -2.17 -9.86 14.31
N VAL A 77 -3.22 -10.47 14.83
CA VAL A 77 -3.75 -11.73 14.33
C VAL A 77 -5.20 -11.56 13.93
N THR A 78 -5.59 -12.14 12.81
CA THR A 78 -6.96 -12.12 12.30
C THR A 78 -7.40 -13.52 11.86
N GLY A 79 -8.61 -13.90 12.24
CA GLY A 79 -9.17 -15.21 11.92
C GLY A 79 -8.63 -16.34 12.80
N ILE A 80 -8.33 -17.50 12.19
CA ILE A 80 -7.89 -18.71 12.89
C ILE A 80 -6.45 -18.55 13.34
N THR A 81 -6.20 -18.74 14.64
CA THR A 81 -4.86 -18.71 15.20
C THR A 81 -4.18 -20.07 15.14
N PRO A 82 -2.86 -20.13 14.87
CA PRO A 82 -2.15 -21.39 14.82
C PRO A 82 -2.13 -22.07 16.19
N SER A 83 -2.22 -23.40 16.17
CA SER A 83 -2.19 -24.26 17.35
C SER A 83 -1.22 -25.44 17.21
N TYR A 84 -0.57 -25.57 16.05
CA TYR A 84 0.42 -26.59 15.75
C TYR A 84 1.75 -25.95 15.40
N LEU A 85 2.84 -26.41 16.03
CA LEU A 85 4.23 -26.12 15.65
C LEU A 85 4.80 -27.31 14.90
N ASP A 86 5.28 -27.07 13.67
CA ASP A 86 5.84 -28.14 12.81
C ASP A 86 4.94 -29.39 12.73
N GLY A 87 3.62 -29.19 12.79
CA GLY A 87 2.62 -30.25 12.72
C GLY A 87 2.26 -30.92 14.06
N GLN A 88 2.87 -30.51 15.17
CA GLN A 88 2.55 -31.02 16.51
C GLN A 88 1.76 -29.98 17.31
N GLU A 89 0.76 -30.43 18.10
CA GLU A 89 0.02 -29.53 18.98
C GLU A 89 0.94 -28.82 19.97
N SER A 90 0.75 -27.52 20.12
CA SER A 90 1.56 -26.69 21.01
C SER A 90 0.69 -25.85 21.92
N GLN A 91 0.73 -26.14 23.21
CA GLN A 91 0.06 -25.32 24.23
C GLN A 91 0.74 -23.95 24.36
N GLU A 92 2.07 -23.91 24.29
CA GLU A 92 2.85 -22.66 24.34
C GLU A 92 2.43 -21.69 23.23
N LEU A 93 2.27 -22.20 21.99
CA LEU A 93 1.82 -21.40 20.84
C LEU A 93 0.42 -20.82 21.07
N ARG A 94 -0.51 -21.66 21.61
CA ARG A 94 -1.87 -21.21 21.92
C ARG A 94 -1.89 -20.11 22.99
N GLU A 95 -1.06 -20.24 24.03
CA GLU A 95 -0.92 -19.25 25.10
C GLU A 95 -0.31 -17.95 24.59
N PHE A 96 0.73 -18.04 23.75
CA PHE A 96 1.33 -16.86 23.12
C PHE A 96 0.27 -16.06 22.34
N PHE A 97 -0.51 -16.70 21.47
CA PHE A 97 -1.55 -16.02 20.72
C PHE A 97 -2.75 -15.56 21.56
N LYS A 98 -2.90 -15.99 22.79
CA LYS A 98 -3.89 -15.49 23.76
C LYS A 98 -3.35 -14.36 24.65
N SER A 99 -2.03 -14.16 24.65
CA SER A 99 -1.39 -13.17 25.52
C SER A 99 -1.69 -11.74 25.09
N ASN A 100 -1.37 -10.78 25.95
CA ASN A 100 -1.46 -9.34 25.67
C ASN A 100 -0.38 -8.82 24.72
N LEU A 101 0.57 -9.65 24.32
CA LEU A 101 1.59 -9.34 23.33
C LEU A 101 1.04 -9.35 21.89
N VAL A 102 -0.16 -9.91 21.70
CA VAL A 102 -0.78 -10.08 20.38
C VAL A 102 -2.14 -9.41 20.34
N VAL A 103 -2.34 -8.52 19.41
CA VAL A 103 -3.62 -7.84 19.19
C VAL A 103 -4.49 -8.69 18.26
N ARG A 104 -5.62 -9.15 18.78
CA ARG A 104 -6.59 -9.96 18.03
C ARG A 104 -7.68 -9.05 17.48
N ILE A 105 -7.93 -9.17 16.20
CA ILE A 105 -8.98 -8.39 15.52
C ILE A 105 -9.96 -9.32 14.78
N ALA A 106 -11.19 -8.87 14.65
CA ALA A 106 -12.13 -9.48 13.73
C ALA A 106 -11.66 -9.26 12.29
N PRO A 107 -11.88 -10.23 11.38
CA PRO A 107 -11.64 -10.01 9.96
C PRO A 107 -12.48 -8.83 9.44
N GLY A 108 -11.87 -7.99 8.62
CA GLY A 108 -12.56 -6.88 7.97
C GLY A 108 -11.77 -5.59 7.93
N ARG A 109 -12.19 -4.71 7.02
CA ARG A 109 -11.50 -3.47 6.70
C ARG A 109 -11.40 -2.50 7.88
N GLN A 110 -12.53 -2.25 8.56
CA GLN A 110 -12.57 -1.27 9.65
C GLN A 110 -11.71 -1.68 10.86
N SER A 111 -11.79 -2.95 11.25
CA SER A 111 -11.02 -3.50 12.37
C SER A 111 -9.51 -3.48 12.07
N LEU A 112 -9.11 -3.85 10.84
CA LEU A 112 -7.71 -3.83 10.43
C LEU A 112 -7.17 -2.39 10.36
N LYS A 113 -7.92 -1.48 9.72
CA LYS A 113 -7.53 -0.07 9.61
C LYS A 113 -7.37 0.57 10.99
N LYS A 114 -8.35 0.34 11.88
CA LYS A 114 -8.28 0.84 13.26
C LYS A 114 -7.06 0.32 13.99
N ALA A 115 -6.81 -1.00 13.96
CA ALA A 115 -5.66 -1.59 14.64
C ALA A 115 -4.33 -1.05 14.12
N LEU A 116 -4.19 -0.88 12.81
CA LEU A 116 -2.98 -0.31 12.20
C LEU A 116 -2.77 1.15 12.61
N ASN A 117 -3.83 1.96 12.63
CA ASN A 117 -3.77 3.35 13.08
C ASN A 117 -3.41 3.47 14.56
N ASP A 118 -4.06 2.68 15.43
CA ASP A 118 -3.79 2.64 16.87
C ASP A 118 -2.33 2.23 17.16
N MET A 119 -1.73 1.44 16.26
CA MET A 119 -0.31 1.08 16.33
C MET A 119 0.62 2.12 15.67
N GLY A 120 0.11 3.25 15.21
CA GLY A 120 0.89 4.33 14.61
C GLY A 120 1.56 3.92 13.29
N ASN A 121 0.94 3.00 12.52
CA ASN A 121 1.36 2.75 11.16
C ASN A 121 0.89 3.92 10.28
N THR A 122 1.81 4.48 9.51
CA THR A 122 1.48 5.54 8.56
C THR A 122 0.83 4.91 7.34
N LEU A 123 -0.48 5.02 7.23
CA LEU A 123 -1.22 4.66 6.03
C LEU A 123 -1.17 5.83 5.04
N ILE A 124 -1.24 5.51 3.78
CA ILE A 124 -1.50 6.53 2.76
C ILE A 124 -2.96 6.92 2.89
N HIS A 125 -3.23 8.19 3.13
CA HIS A 125 -4.58 8.69 3.29
C HIS A 125 -5.06 9.32 2.00
N ILE A 126 -6.00 8.64 1.35
CA ILE A 126 -6.64 9.06 0.11
C ILE A 126 -8.14 9.11 0.33
N GLU A 127 -8.75 10.21 -0.08
CA GLU A 127 -10.20 10.38 -0.05
C GLU A 127 -10.68 11.02 -1.36
N ASP A 128 -11.89 10.75 -1.76
CA ASP A 128 -12.54 11.46 -2.85
C ASP A 128 -13.01 12.86 -2.37
N ILE A 129 -13.55 13.66 -3.27
CA ILE A 129 -14.04 15.01 -2.97
C ILE A 129 -15.19 15.02 -1.96
N SER A 130 -15.86 13.88 -1.71
CA SER A 130 -16.92 13.72 -0.71
C SER A 130 -16.40 13.24 0.65
N GLY A 131 -15.08 13.03 0.78
CA GLY A 131 -14.44 12.49 1.97
C GLY A 131 -14.53 10.96 2.08
N LYS A 132 -14.97 10.27 1.02
CA LYS A 132 -15.05 8.80 0.98
C LYS A 132 -13.74 8.20 0.49
N GLU A 133 -13.30 7.13 1.14
CA GLU A 133 -12.10 6.41 0.74
C GLU A 133 -12.37 5.52 -0.50
N PRO A 134 -11.63 5.72 -1.60
CA PRO A 134 -11.78 4.89 -2.79
C PRO A 134 -11.17 3.50 -2.55
N HIS A 135 -11.95 2.44 -2.83
CA HIS A 135 -11.50 1.07 -2.62
C HIS A 135 -10.64 0.53 -3.76
N ASN A 136 -10.73 1.14 -4.92
CA ASN A 136 -10.05 0.68 -6.13
C ASN A 136 -8.73 1.40 -6.39
N ILE A 137 -8.29 2.29 -5.49
CA ILE A 137 -6.96 2.90 -5.56
C ILE A 137 -6.01 2.10 -4.69
N TYR A 138 -5.06 1.41 -5.30
CA TYR A 138 -4.01 0.65 -4.61
C TYR A 138 -2.72 1.46 -4.58
N CYS A 139 -1.89 1.22 -3.58
CA CYS A 139 -0.63 1.93 -3.45
C CYS A 139 0.56 1.00 -3.19
N HIS A 140 1.71 1.45 -3.65
CA HIS A 140 2.99 0.87 -3.32
C HIS A 140 3.97 1.99 -2.94
N VAL A 141 4.66 1.85 -1.81
CA VAL A 141 5.55 2.88 -1.28
C VAL A 141 6.95 2.33 -1.11
N ARG A 142 7.93 3.08 -1.57
CA ARG A 142 9.35 2.82 -1.33
C ARG A 142 10.04 4.07 -0.79
N LYS A 143 11.03 3.86 0.06
CA LYS A 143 11.93 4.91 0.54
C LYS A 143 13.35 4.57 0.10
N CYS A 144 14.01 5.53 -0.53
CA CYS A 144 15.38 5.38 -1.00
C CYS A 144 16.11 6.71 -0.79
N ASN A 145 17.17 6.70 0.02
CA ASN A 145 18.06 7.86 0.24
C ASN A 145 17.33 9.18 0.55
N GLY A 146 16.37 9.15 1.48
CA GLY A 146 15.57 10.34 1.86
C GLY A 146 14.39 10.65 0.92
N THR A 147 14.34 10.04 -0.24
CA THR A 147 13.25 10.17 -1.20
C THR A 147 12.17 9.12 -0.93
N LYS A 148 10.91 9.53 -0.93
CA LYS A 148 9.74 8.63 -0.87
C LYS A 148 9.14 8.54 -2.25
N VAL A 149 9.04 7.34 -2.78
CA VAL A 149 8.37 7.05 -4.07
C VAL A 149 7.05 6.37 -3.77
N ILE A 150 5.96 6.92 -4.30
CA ILE A 150 4.61 6.39 -4.14
C ILE A 150 4.06 6.08 -5.53
N PHE A 151 3.75 4.83 -5.78
CA PHE A 151 3.00 4.41 -6.94
C PHE A 151 1.55 4.17 -6.53
N LEU A 152 0.62 4.82 -7.22
CA LEU A 152 -0.82 4.71 -7.01
C LEU A 152 -1.45 4.23 -8.31
N CYS A 153 -2.39 3.29 -8.23
CA CYS A 153 -3.10 2.82 -9.41
C CYS A 153 -4.59 2.58 -9.14
N ASN A 154 -5.41 2.98 -10.08
CA ASN A 154 -6.82 2.63 -10.13
C ASN A 154 -6.98 1.25 -10.78
N ILE A 155 -7.48 0.27 -10.03
CA ILE A 155 -7.70 -1.09 -10.55
C ILE A 155 -9.07 -1.27 -11.19
N SER A 156 -9.95 -0.27 -11.13
CA SER A 156 -11.24 -0.30 -11.81
C SER A 156 -11.04 -0.07 -13.31
N ARG A 157 -11.76 -0.85 -14.11
CA ARG A 157 -11.77 -0.70 -15.58
C ARG A 157 -12.87 0.24 -16.07
N GLU A 158 -13.74 0.68 -15.19
CA GLU A 158 -14.95 1.43 -15.53
C GLU A 158 -15.04 2.78 -14.81
N GLU A 159 -14.48 2.87 -13.60
CA GLU A 159 -14.66 4.04 -12.74
C GLU A 159 -13.42 4.95 -12.77
N SER A 160 -13.67 6.23 -12.90
CA SER A 160 -12.68 7.31 -12.69
C SER A 160 -12.82 7.86 -11.27
N TYR A 161 -11.74 8.35 -10.68
CA TYR A 161 -11.73 8.92 -9.34
C TYR A 161 -11.06 10.30 -9.32
N ASN A 162 -11.71 11.26 -8.71
CA ASN A 162 -11.11 12.53 -8.30
C ASN A 162 -10.82 12.44 -6.81
N VAL A 163 -9.56 12.37 -6.44
CA VAL A 163 -9.14 12.14 -5.08
C VAL A 163 -8.15 13.19 -4.59
N ARG A 164 -8.10 13.35 -3.28
CA ARG A 164 -7.00 14.07 -2.62
C ARG A 164 -6.17 13.11 -1.79
N LEU A 165 -4.87 13.24 -1.98
CA LEU A 165 -3.86 12.53 -1.21
C LEU A 165 -3.36 13.46 -0.12
N ARG A 166 -3.50 13.04 1.15
CA ARG A 166 -2.95 13.77 2.29
C ARG A 166 -1.46 13.51 2.44
N LEU A 167 -0.72 14.56 2.69
CA LEU A 167 0.72 14.54 2.92
C LEU A 167 1.03 14.79 4.39
N ASP A 168 2.16 14.26 4.86
CA ASP A 168 2.67 14.42 6.22
C ASP A 168 3.55 15.69 6.40
N GLY A 169 3.42 16.65 5.52
CA GLY A 169 4.14 17.92 5.55
C GLY A 169 4.21 18.58 4.17
N GLN A 170 4.80 19.80 4.12
CA GLN A 170 5.12 20.45 2.85
C GLN A 170 6.35 19.80 2.24
N HIS A 171 6.19 19.24 1.05
CA HIS A 171 7.23 18.53 0.33
C HIS A 171 7.29 19.02 -1.11
N TYR A 172 8.46 18.92 -1.71
CA TYR A 172 8.60 19.01 -3.17
C TYR A 172 8.19 17.67 -3.77
N ILE A 173 7.22 17.71 -4.69
CA ILE A 173 6.61 16.52 -5.29
C ILE A 173 6.72 16.62 -6.79
N GLU A 174 7.29 15.59 -7.39
CA GLU A 174 7.25 15.38 -8.82
C GLU A 174 6.33 14.21 -9.14
N GLU A 175 5.56 14.33 -10.20
CA GLU A 175 4.91 13.23 -10.87
C GLU A 175 5.78 12.82 -12.06
N TRP A 176 6.10 11.55 -12.14
CA TRP A 176 6.91 10.99 -13.21
C TRP A 176 6.04 10.10 -14.09
N ASP A 177 6.02 10.37 -15.38
CA ASP A 177 5.41 9.47 -16.36
C ASP A 177 6.38 8.30 -16.64
N PRO A 178 6.02 7.05 -16.24
CA PRO A 178 6.91 5.90 -16.44
C PRO A 178 7.07 5.48 -17.91
N VAL A 179 6.22 5.98 -18.81
CA VAL A 179 6.26 5.65 -20.24
C VAL A 179 7.12 6.65 -21.00
N SER A 180 6.86 7.94 -20.84
CA SER A 180 7.59 9.01 -21.54
C SER A 180 8.87 9.43 -20.83
N GLY A 181 8.95 9.21 -19.51
CA GLY A 181 10.00 9.73 -18.65
C GLY A 181 9.88 11.23 -18.34
N GLU A 182 8.78 11.86 -18.76
CA GLU A 182 8.48 13.25 -18.43
C GLU A 182 8.21 13.43 -16.95
N LYS A 183 8.50 14.62 -16.45
CA LYS A 183 8.32 14.99 -15.04
C LYS A 183 7.54 16.27 -14.94
N SER A 184 6.55 16.30 -14.08
CA SER A 184 5.78 17.48 -13.73
C SER A 184 5.85 17.74 -12.23
N VAL A 185 5.81 19.01 -11.83
CA VAL A 185 5.79 19.39 -10.42
C VAL A 185 4.34 19.50 -9.95
N LEU A 186 4.01 18.77 -8.88
CA LEU A 186 2.72 18.90 -8.22
C LEU A 186 2.82 19.89 -7.06
N VAL A 187 1.84 20.81 -6.99
CA VAL A 187 1.79 21.85 -5.97
C VAL A 187 0.82 21.45 -4.86
N PRO A 188 1.33 21.16 -3.65
CA PRO A 188 0.45 20.91 -2.51
C PRO A 188 -0.31 22.16 -2.08
N TYR A 189 -1.48 21.97 -1.48
CA TYR A 189 -2.27 23.02 -0.89
C TYR A 189 -2.72 22.68 0.53
N GLU A 190 -3.04 23.70 1.32
CA GLU A 190 -3.59 23.52 2.67
C GLU A 190 -5.12 23.45 2.62
N HIS A 191 -5.69 22.48 3.34
CA HIS A 191 -7.13 22.32 3.52
C HIS A 191 -7.39 21.64 4.86
N ASP A 192 -8.29 22.20 5.67
CA ASP A 192 -8.70 21.67 6.99
C ASP A 192 -7.52 21.25 7.89
N GLY A 193 -6.46 22.05 7.93
CA GLY A 193 -5.27 21.80 8.73
C GLY A 193 -4.42 20.62 8.25
N GLY A 194 -4.63 20.15 7.05
CA GLY A 194 -3.81 19.16 6.34
C GLY A 194 -3.22 19.71 5.06
N ILE A 195 -2.21 19.03 4.54
CA ILE A 195 -1.58 19.34 3.25
C ILE A 195 -1.98 18.25 2.27
N TYR A 196 -2.43 18.66 1.10
CA TYR A 196 -3.02 17.76 0.10
C TYR A 196 -2.51 18.04 -1.30
N ILE A 197 -2.60 17.02 -2.16
CA ILE A 197 -2.55 17.14 -3.62
C ILE A 197 -3.79 16.47 -4.21
N ASP A 198 -4.30 17.04 -5.29
CA ASP A 198 -5.40 16.46 -6.05
C ASP A 198 -4.86 15.58 -7.18
N LEU A 199 -5.46 14.40 -7.35
CA LEU A 199 -5.13 13.44 -8.39
C LEU A 199 -6.40 12.99 -9.08
N VAL A 200 -6.32 12.84 -10.41
CA VAL A 200 -7.42 12.36 -11.24
C VAL A 200 -7.02 11.00 -11.83
N PHE A 201 -7.73 9.96 -11.43
CA PHE A 201 -7.52 8.62 -11.94
C PHE A 201 -8.56 8.29 -13.00
N GLU A 202 -8.11 8.10 -14.22
CA GLU A 202 -8.91 7.43 -15.24
C GLU A 202 -9.03 5.93 -14.93
N PRO A 203 -9.94 5.18 -15.57
CA PRO A 203 -9.97 3.73 -15.48
C PRO A 203 -8.60 3.14 -15.81
N VAL A 204 -8.09 2.24 -14.96
CA VAL A 204 -6.74 1.66 -14.99
C VAL A 204 -5.59 2.68 -15.03
N GLY A 205 -5.87 3.94 -14.71
CA GLY A 205 -4.87 5.00 -14.62
C GLY A 205 -3.96 4.87 -13.42
N SER A 206 -2.78 5.48 -13.48
CA SER A 206 -1.80 5.44 -12.40
C SER A 206 -1.01 6.73 -12.26
N HIS A 207 -0.46 6.96 -11.08
CA HIS A 207 0.43 8.07 -10.76
C HIS A 207 1.70 7.54 -10.08
N LEU A 208 2.86 8.01 -10.52
CA LEU A 208 4.14 7.75 -9.88
C LEU A 208 4.67 9.05 -9.28
N LEU A 209 4.57 9.15 -7.96
CA LEU A 209 4.94 10.35 -7.21
C LEU A 209 6.31 10.17 -6.57
N VAL A 210 7.17 11.16 -6.75
CA VAL A 210 8.49 11.22 -6.14
C VAL A 210 8.52 12.40 -5.18
N ILE A 211 8.59 12.11 -3.88
CA ILE A 211 8.53 13.10 -2.80
C ILE A 211 9.93 13.24 -2.21
N ASN A 212 10.48 14.45 -2.30
CA ASN A 212 11.79 14.77 -1.77
C ASN A 212 11.66 15.64 -0.50
N ALA A 213 12.09 15.10 0.63
CA ALA A 213 12.01 15.78 1.92
C ALA A 213 13.03 16.94 2.07
N ASP A 214 14.14 16.88 1.33
CA ASP A 214 15.26 17.82 1.48
C ASP A 214 15.06 19.12 0.68
N MET A 215 14.09 19.16 -0.23
CA MET A 215 13.79 20.34 -1.04
C MET A 215 12.64 21.19 -0.44
N LYS A 216 12.73 21.49 0.84
CA LYS A 216 11.81 22.42 1.50
C LYS A 216 12.07 23.84 1.00
N GLY A 217 11.05 24.49 0.44
CA GLY A 217 11.07 25.94 0.21
C GLY A 217 11.08 26.43 -1.24
N LEU A 218 10.93 25.57 -2.23
CA LEU A 218 10.82 25.99 -3.63
C LEU A 218 9.40 26.30 -4.13
N LEU A 219 8.42 26.33 -3.20
CA LEU A 219 7.01 26.42 -3.57
C LEU A 219 6.38 27.78 -3.24
N SER A 220 6.78 28.82 -3.96
CA SER A 220 5.89 29.91 -4.31
C SER A 220 5.44 29.74 -5.76
N TYR A 221 4.54 28.77 -5.99
CA TYR A 221 3.89 28.63 -7.29
C TYR A 221 2.50 29.23 -7.18
N GLU A 222 2.27 30.34 -7.86
CA GLU A 222 0.92 30.83 -8.11
C GLU A 222 0.20 29.78 -8.97
N ARG A 223 -0.95 29.27 -8.50
CA ARG A 223 -1.83 28.43 -9.31
C ARG A 223 -2.00 29.11 -10.67
N PRO A 224 -1.79 28.44 -11.80
CA PRO A 224 -2.27 28.95 -13.08
C PRO A 224 -3.78 29.21 -12.91
N GLY A 225 -4.18 30.46 -13.10
CA GLY A 225 -5.59 30.83 -13.02
C GLY A 225 -6.42 29.87 -13.87
N SER A 226 -7.63 29.56 -13.40
CA SER A 226 -8.61 28.70 -14.04
C SER A 226 -8.48 28.73 -15.56
N GLY A 227 -8.11 27.57 -16.12
CA GLY A 227 -7.76 27.46 -17.53
C GLY A 227 -8.78 28.13 -18.43
N LYS A 228 -8.29 28.78 -19.48
CA LYS A 228 -9.14 29.26 -20.57
C LYS A 228 -9.94 28.08 -21.08
N SER A 229 -11.26 28.28 -21.19
CA SER A 229 -12.13 27.32 -21.85
C SER A 229 -11.53 26.94 -23.20
N VAL A 230 -11.23 25.68 -23.38
CA VAL A 230 -10.84 25.16 -24.70
C VAL A 230 -12.13 24.91 -25.45
N ASP A 231 -12.33 25.64 -26.55
CA ASP A 231 -13.42 25.34 -27.46
C ASP A 231 -13.25 23.92 -27.99
N LEU A 232 -14.23 23.06 -27.75
CA LEU A 232 -14.28 21.73 -28.32
C LEU A 232 -14.46 21.86 -29.83
N ILE A 233 -13.41 21.62 -30.59
CA ILE A 233 -13.49 21.52 -32.05
C ILE A 233 -14.26 20.24 -32.36
N ASN A 234 -15.45 20.38 -32.92
CA ASN A 234 -16.26 19.28 -33.36
C ASN A 234 -15.68 18.76 -34.69
N LEU A 235 -14.80 17.76 -34.60
CA LEU A 235 -14.20 17.12 -35.78
C LEU A 235 -15.16 16.04 -36.29
N SER A 236 -15.73 16.25 -37.47
CA SER A 236 -16.60 15.29 -38.14
C SER A 236 -15.87 14.12 -38.78
N GLU A 237 -14.57 14.24 -38.98
CA GLU A 237 -13.71 13.20 -39.57
C GLU A 237 -12.40 13.04 -38.81
N TRP A 238 -12.04 11.80 -38.52
CA TRP A 238 -10.78 11.44 -37.87
C TRP A 238 -9.92 10.64 -38.82
N SER A 239 -8.66 11.06 -39.02
CA SER A 239 -7.64 10.22 -39.63
C SER A 239 -6.57 9.94 -38.59
N GLY A 240 -6.38 8.67 -38.28
CA GLY A 240 -5.36 8.21 -37.33
C GLY A 240 -4.31 7.35 -38.02
N ARG A 241 -3.03 7.61 -37.76
CA ARG A 241 -1.94 6.72 -38.13
C ARG A 241 -1.41 6.04 -36.87
N ARG A 242 -1.35 4.70 -36.88
CA ARG A 242 -0.68 3.96 -35.80
C ARG A 242 0.81 4.28 -35.78
N THR A 243 1.33 4.67 -34.64
CA THR A 243 2.76 4.92 -34.41
C THR A 243 3.49 3.69 -33.87
N GLU A 244 2.75 2.73 -33.31
CA GLU A 244 3.29 1.49 -32.70
C GLU A 244 2.51 0.25 -33.17
N TYR A 245 3.18 -0.90 -33.13
CA TYR A 245 2.55 -2.18 -33.41
C TYR A 245 1.71 -2.64 -32.21
N ASN A 246 0.46 -3.01 -32.43
CA ASN A 246 -0.34 -3.65 -31.41
C ASN A 246 0.21 -5.05 -31.09
N ALA A 247 0.33 -5.39 -29.80
CA ALA A 247 0.57 -6.76 -29.41
C ALA A 247 -0.64 -7.62 -29.79
N LEU A 248 -0.42 -8.66 -30.60
CA LEU A 248 -1.43 -9.65 -30.93
C LEU A 248 -1.39 -10.75 -29.88
N THR A 249 -2.44 -10.86 -29.06
CA THR A 249 -2.59 -11.98 -28.14
C THR A 249 -3.17 -13.18 -28.90
N ILE A 250 -2.36 -14.21 -29.11
CA ILE A 250 -2.81 -15.46 -29.73
C ILE A 250 -3.32 -16.37 -28.61
N ASN A 251 -4.65 -16.46 -28.47
CA ASN A 251 -5.28 -17.26 -27.41
C ASN A 251 -5.42 -18.76 -27.75
N ARG A 252 -5.23 -19.15 -29.01
CA ARG A 252 -5.23 -20.55 -29.47
C ARG A 252 -4.28 -20.70 -30.63
N CYS A 253 -3.41 -21.69 -30.55
CA CYS A 253 -2.65 -22.23 -31.66
C CYS A 253 -3.13 -23.67 -31.87
N SER A 254 -3.74 -23.97 -32.99
CA SER A 254 -3.96 -25.35 -33.43
C SER A 254 -2.80 -25.73 -34.35
N ILE A 255 -2.13 -26.83 -33.99
CA ILE A 255 -1.10 -27.49 -34.82
C ILE A 255 -1.79 -28.52 -35.71
#